data_a888cd188d58c061f689bbc5fd509e66
#
_entry.id   a888cd188d58c061f689bbc5fd509e66
#
_cell.length_a   1.000
_cell.length_b   1.000
_cell.length_c   1.000
_cell.angle_alpha   90.00
_cell.angle_beta   90.00
_cell.angle_gamma   90.00
#
_symmetry.space_group_name_H-M   'P 1'
#
loop_
_entity.id
_entity.type
_entity.pdbx_description
1 polymer ?
#
loop_
_entity_poly.entity_id
_entity_poly.type
_entity_poly.pdbx_seq_one_letter_code
_entity_poly.pdbx_strand_id
1 'polypeptide(L)'
;MPKREDVILFSGGAQGAEAEFGACAERFGIEEVNFSFEGHKPVRTRGLRILNHEELHAGEVSLAYVARLMNRRYPDTPTFRKILQSIWYQVNHGQEIYVIGTIQPDQTVRGGTGWGAEFAKL
;
A
#
# COMPACT_ATOMS: atom_id res chain seq x y z
N MET A 1 16.92 7.38 -17.97
CA MET A 1 16.81 7.04 -16.51
C MET A 1 16.29 8.22 -15.74
N PRO A 2 15.25 8.04 -14.92
CA PRO A 2 14.80 9.11 -14.06
C PRO A 2 15.88 9.45 -13.03
N LYS A 3 15.99 10.72 -12.68
CA LYS A 3 16.91 11.18 -11.65
C LYS A 3 16.27 10.93 -10.27
N ARG A 4 17.09 10.87 -9.22
CA ARG A 4 16.60 10.66 -7.85
C ARG A 4 15.52 11.66 -7.43
N GLU A 5 15.68 12.91 -7.83
CA GLU A 5 14.72 13.96 -7.53
C GLU A 5 13.37 13.80 -8.27
N ASP A 6 13.32 12.93 -9.28
CA ASP A 6 12.10 12.67 -10.05
C ASP A 6 11.36 11.41 -9.57
N VAL A 7 11.89 10.74 -8.53
CA VAL A 7 11.35 9.48 -8.03
C VAL A 7 10.79 9.68 -6.64
N ILE A 8 9.59 9.15 -6.40
CA ILE A 8 8.94 9.18 -5.09
C ILE A 8 8.55 7.75 -4.73
N LEU A 9 8.91 7.33 -3.51
CA LEU A 9 8.44 6.06 -2.95
C LEU A 9 7.11 6.30 -2.23
N PHE A 10 6.06 5.60 -2.63
CA PHE A 10 4.78 5.57 -1.91
C PHE A 10 4.67 4.26 -1.16
N SER A 11 4.42 4.32 0.13
CA SER A 11 4.39 3.15 1.02
C SER A 11 3.41 3.37 2.17
N GLY A 12 3.24 2.38 3.01
CA GLY A 12 2.46 2.49 4.24
C GLY A 12 3.33 2.51 5.50
N GLY A 13 4.64 2.33 5.34
CA GLY A 13 5.58 2.39 6.45
C GLY A 13 5.48 1.24 7.45
N ALA A 14 4.86 0.13 7.06
CA ALA A 14 4.70 -1.01 7.94
C ALA A 14 6.04 -1.73 8.17
N GLN A 15 6.14 -2.43 9.29
CA GLN A 15 7.32 -3.24 9.59
C GLN A 15 7.52 -4.31 8.50
N GLY A 16 8.76 -4.58 8.18
CA GLY A 16 9.14 -5.56 7.17
C GLY A 16 9.56 -4.91 5.87
N ALA A 17 9.07 -5.42 4.73
CA ALA A 17 9.48 -4.96 3.40
C ALA A 17 9.24 -3.47 3.19
N GLU A 18 8.08 -2.95 3.59
CA GLU A 18 7.79 -1.52 3.44
C GLU A 18 8.79 -0.65 4.19
N ALA A 19 9.12 -1.02 5.44
CA ALA A 19 10.11 -0.28 6.23
C ALA A 19 11.49 -0.31 5.57
N GLU A 20 11.88 -1.43 4.98
CA GLU A 20 13.16 -1.55 4.29
C GLU A 20 13.19 -0.71 3.01
N PHE A 21 12.11 -0.71 2.23
CA PHE A 21 12.01 0.18 1.07
C PHE A 21 12.19 1.64 1.48
N GLY A 22 11.53 2.04 2.58
CA GLY A 22 11.65 3.41 3.09
C GLY A 22 13.05 3.75 3.56
N ALA A 23 13.71 2.84 4.27
CA ALA A 23 15.08 3.04 4.73
C ALA A 23 16.03 3.20 3.55
N CYS A 24 15.84 2.41 2.49
CA CYS A 24 16.63 2.53 1.26
C CYS A 24 16.37 3.86 0.56
N ALA A 25 15.12 4.30 0.47
CA ALA A 25 14.77 5.57 -0.14
C ALA A 25 15.47 6.73 0.59
N GLU A 26 15.45 6.71 1.91
CA GLU A 26 16.13 7.73 2.71
C GLU A 26 17.65 7.71 2.49
N ARG A 27 18.24 6.51 2.47
CA ARG A 27 19.68 6.35 2.25
C ARG A 27 20.13 6.89 0.91
N PHE A 28 19.31 6.74 -0.13
CA PHE A 28 19.64 7.17 -1.48
C PHE A 28 19.07 8.56 -1.83
N GLY A 29 18.50 9.27 -0.86
CA GLY A 29 17.99 10.63 -1.08
C GLY A 29 16.75 10.68 -1.96
N ILE A 30 15.93 9.62 -1.94
CA ILE A 30 14.66 9.55 -2.66
C ILE A 30 13.53 10.01 -1.74
N GLU A 31 12.61 10.82 -2.27
CA GLU A 31 11.44 11.26 -1.50
C GLU A 31 10.58 10.07 -1.12
N GLU A 32 10.07 10.09 0.10
CA GLU A 32 9.26 9.02 0.66
C GLU A 32 7.93 9.60 1.14
N VAL A 33 6.82 8.96 0.75
CA VAL A 33 5.48 9.31 1.25
C VAL A 33 4.87 8.05 1.85
N ASN A 34 4.52 8.11 3.13
CA ASN A 34 3.90 7.00 3.83
C ASN A 34 2.44 7.34 4.12
N PHE A 35 1.52 6.62 3.48
CA PHE A 35 0.09 6.79 3.72
C PHE A 35 -0.33 6.06 4.98
N SER A 36 -1.04 6.76 5.85
CA SER A 36 -1.50 6.23 7.12
C SER A 36 -2.89 6.78 7.44
N PHE A 37 -3.40 6.47 8.61
CA PHE A 37 -4.69 6.95 9.07
C PHE A 37 -4.67 7.11 10.59
N GLU A 38 -5.64 7.80 11.15
CA GLU A 38 -5.70 8.03 12.59
C GLU A 38 -5.76 6.70 13.34
N GLY A 39 -4.91 6.56 14.35
CA GLY A 39 -4.79 5.35 15.16
C GLY A 39 -3.80 4.32 14.62
N HIS A 40 -3.34 4.47 13.40
CA HIS A 40 -2.32 3.61 12.81
C HIS A 40 -0.93 4.11 13.21
N LYS A 41 -0.06 3.19 13.61
CA LYS A 41 1.30 3.53 14.04
C LYS A 41 2.32 2.85 13.13
N PRO A 42 2.66 3.46 12.00
CA PRO A 42 3.68 2.90 11.11
C PRO A 42 5.06 2.98 11.74
N VAL A 43 5.95 2.07 11.36
CA VAL A 43 7.35 2.09 11.79
C VAL A 43 8.09 3.26 11.18
N ARG A 44 7.76 3.60 9.92
CA ARG A 44 8.35 4.74 9.23
C ARG A 44 7.38 5.91 9.24
N THR A 45 7.89 7.09 9.64
CA THR A 45 7.07 8.31 9.70
C THR A 45 7.58 9.41 8.77
N ARG A 46 8.60 9.13 7.97
CA ARG A 46 9.12 10.08 6.98
C ARG A 46 8.07 10.28 5.90
N GLY A 47 7.75 11.54 5.58
CA GLY A 47 6.73 11.86 4.60
C GLY A 47 5.34 11.32 4.97
N LEU A 48 5.02 11.30 6.26
CA LEU A 48 3.75 10.76 6.75
C LEU A 48 2.57 11.58 6.25
N ARG A 49 1.60 10.90 5.64
CA ARG A 49 0.35 11.53 5.20
C ARG A 49 -0.83 10.78 5.82
N ILE A 50 -1.56 11.46 6.68
CA ILE A 50 -2.73 10.89 7.34
C ILE A 50 -3.95 11.07 6.45
N LEU A 51 -4.56 9.97 6.03
CA LEU A 51 -5.76 9.99 5.19
C LEU A 51 -6.99 10.19 6.06
N ASN A 52 -7.89 11.08 5.63
CA ASN A 52 -9.14 11.29 6.34
C ASN A 52 -10.19 10.25 5.90
N HIS A 53 -11.37 10.31 6.52
CA HIS A 53 -12.44 9.34 6.25
C HIS A 53 -12.86 9.30 4.77
N GLU A 54 -13.02 10.47 4.15
CA GLU A 54 -13.41 10.55 2.74
C GLU A 54 -12.33 9.99 1.83
N GLU A 55 -11.08 10.31 2.11
CA GLU A 55 -9.94 9.80 1.36
C GLU A 55 -9.87 8.27 1.46
N LEU A 56 -10.06 7.72 2.66
CA LEU A 56 -10.03 6.27 2.85
C LEU A 56 -11.12 5.56 2.06
N HIS A 57 -12.28 6.19 1.85
CA HIS A 57 -13.37 5.58 1.10
C HIS A 57 -13.21 5.68 -0.42
N ALA A 58 -12.26 6.45 -0.92
CA ALA A 58 -12.12 6.69 -2.36
C ALA A 58 -11.92 5.40 -3.19
N GLY A 59 -11.26 4.39 -2.63
CA GLY A 59 -10.98 3.14 -3.33
C GLY A 59 -11.95 1.98 -3.04
N GLU A 60 -13.06 2.24 -2.32
CA GLU A 60 -13.97 1.17 -1.87
C GLU A 60 -14.49 0.28 -3.00
N VAL A 61 -14.92 0.88 -4.10
CA VAL A 61 -15.46 0.10 -5.24
C VAL A 61 -14.40 -0.80 -5.83
N SER A 62 -13.19 -0.29 -6.01
CA SER A 62 -12.08 -1.06 -6.56
C SER A 62 -11.69 -2.21 -5.63
N LEU A 63 -11.65 -1.96 -4.33
CA LEU A 63 -11.32 -2.99 -3.34
C LEU A 63 -12.38 -4.09 -3.30
N ALA A 64 -13.65 -3.73 -3.37
CA ALA A 64 -14.75 -4.70 -3.42
C ALA A 64 -14.65 -5.57 -4.69
N TYR A 65 -14.28 -4.97 -5.82
CA TYR A 65 -14.08 -5.68 -7.07
C TYR A 65 -12.92 -6.67 -6.96
N VAL A 66 -11.78 -6.22 -6.44
CA VAL A 66 -10.59 -7.07 -6.24
C VAL A 66 -10.91 -8.23 -5.30
N ALA A 67 -11.70 -7.99 -4.25
CA ALA A 67 -12.11 -9.05 -3.32
C ALA A 67 -12.80 -10.18 -4.08
N ARG A 68 -13.70 -9.84 -5.00
CA ARG A 68 -14.41 -10.83 -5.83
C ARG A 68 -13.46 -11.57 -6.76
N LEU A 69 -12.52 -10.85 -7.39
CA LEU A 69 -11.54 -11.46 -8.30
C LEU A 69 -10.68 -12.50 -7.58
N MET A 70 -10.29 -12.23 -6.33
CA MET A 70 -9.47 -13.13 -5.52
C MET A 70 -10.29 -14.19 -4.79
N ASN A 71 -11.60 -14.12 -4.88
CA ASN A 71 -12.50 -14.97 -4.08
C ASN A 71 -12.20 -14.82 -2.58
N ARG A 72 -11.95 -13.59 -2.15
CA ARG A 72 -11.71 -13.23 -0.75
C ARG A 72 -12.86 -12.38 -0.23
N ARG A 73 -13.16 -12.56 1.06
CA ARG A 73 -14.15 -11.72 1.73
C ARG A 73 -13.56 -10.35 2.03
N TYR A 74 -14.30 -9.30 1.71
CA TYR A 74 -13.90 -7.95 2.09
C TYR A 74 -13.98 -7.84 3.62
N PRO A 75 -12.91 -7.39 4.30
CA PRO A 75 -12.86 -7.42 5.76
C PRO A 75 -13.90 -6.55 6.43
N ASP A 76 -14.46 -7.05 7.53
CA ASP A 76 -15.37 -6.30 8.40
C ASP A 76 -14.62 -5.54 9.48
N THR A 77 -13.39 -5.97 9.81
CA THR A 77 -12.57 -5.33 10.82
C THR A 77 -12.18 -3.92 10.39
N PRO A 78 -12.57 -2.86 11.11
CA PRO A 78 -12.29 -1.49 10.68
C PRO A 78 -10.83 -1.20 10.43
N THR A 79 -9.93 -1.69 11.30
CA THR A 79 -8.49 -1.46 11.15
C THR A 79 -7.95 -2.09 9.88
N PHE A 80 -8.26 -3.36 9.61
CA PHE A 80 -7.76 -4.03 8.40
C PHE A 80 -8.34 -3.41 7.14
N ARG A 81 -9.61 -3.01 7.19
CA ARG A 81 -10.24 -2.31 6.07
C ARG A 81 -9.52 -1.00 5.75
N LYS A 82 -9.16 -0.23 6.78
CA LYS A 82 -8.40 1.02 6.61
C LYS A 82 -7.00 0.78 6.04
N ILE A 83 -6.36 -0.32 6.44
CA ILE A 83 -5.06 -0.70 5.87
C ILE A 83 -5.20 -0.94 4.37
N LEU A 84 -6.21 -1.69 3.93
CA LEU A 84 -6.46 -1.93 2.51
C LEU A 84 -6.80 -0.64 1.77
N GLN A 85 -7.59 0.23 2.38
CA GLN A 85 -7.91 1.53 1.79
C GLN A 85 -6.66 2.40 1.60
N SER A 86 -5.72 2.33 2.55
CA SER A 86 -4.45 3.06 2.41
C SER A 86 -3.55 2.45 1.33
N ILE A 87 -3.59 1.13 1.17
CA ILE A 87 -2.86 0.43 0.09
C ILE A 87 -3.37 0.90 -1.28
N TRP A 88 -4.67 1.13 -1.43
CA TRP A 88 -5.23 1.67 -2.66
C TRP A 88 -4.56 3.00 -3.03
N TYR A 89 -4.33 3.87 -2.05
CA TYR A 89 -3.63 5.14 -2.29
C TYR A 89 -2.20 4.93 -2.77
N GLN A 90 -1.48 3.97 -2.18
CA GLN A 90 -0.12 3.66 -2.60
C GLN A 90 -0.09 3.25 -4.07
N VAL A 91 -0.92 2.30 -4.46
CA VAL A 91 -0.96 1.77 -5.82
C VAL A 91 -1.45 2.83 -6.80
N ASN A 92 -2.48 3.58 -6.43
CA ASN A 92 -3.08 4.58 -7.31
C ASN A 92 -2.14 5.75 -7.63
N HIS A 93 -1.20 6.05 -6.75
CA HIS A 93 -0.21 7.11 -6.97
C HIS A 93 1.05 6.60 -7.67
N GLY A 94 1.34 5.30 -7.57
CA GLY A 94 2.54 4.72 -8.14
C GLY A 94 2.42 4.46 -9.63
N GLN A 95 3.57 4.48 -10.32
CA GLN A 95 3.67 4.09 -11.73
C GLN A 95 4.28 2.71 -11.87
N GLU A 96 5.13 2.33 -10.93
CA GLU A 96 5.73 1.00 -10.86
C GLU A 96 5.45 0.43 -9.47
N ILE A 97 5.06 -0.84 -9.42
CA ILE A 97 4.66 -1.49 -8.17
C ILE A 97 5.64 -2.62 -7.87
N TYR A 98 6.23 -2.56 -6.68
CA TYR A 98 7.16 -3.57 -6.18
C TYR A 98 6.53 -4.29 -5.01
N VAL A 99 6.49 -5.62 -5.08
CA VAL A 99 5.81 -6.46 -4.08
C VAL A 99 6.75 -7.55 -3.59
N ILE A 100 6.86 -7.68 -2.28
CA ILE A 100 7.56 -8.80 -1.63
C ILE A 100 6.52 -9.54 -0.80
N GLY A 101 6.26 -10.81 -1.14
CA GLY A 101 5.25 -11.59 -0.44
C GLY A 101 5.31 -13.06 -0.83
N THR A 102 4.42 -13.84 -0.24
CA THR A 102 4.32 -15.28 -0.48
C THR A 102 3.25 -15.55 -1.53
N ILE A 103 3.64 -16.19 -2.64
CA ILE A 103 2.71 -16.58 -3.70
C ILE A 103 1.97 -17.85 -3.27
N GLN A 104 0.64 -17.81 -3.35
CA GLN A 104 -0.21 -18.93 -2.99
C GLN A 104 -0.53 -19.82 -4.20
N PRO A 105 -1.07 -21.04 -3.97
CA PRO A 105 -1.39 -21.96 -5.08
C PRO A 105 -2.31 -21.37 -6.16
N ASP A 106 -3.18 -20.43 -5.80
CA ASP A 106 -4.08 -19.76 -6.74
C ASP A 106 -3.40 -18.60 -7.49
N GLN A 107 -2.08 -18.45 -7.36
CA GLN A 107 -1.26 -17.41 -7.98
C GLN A 107 -1.46 -16.01 -7.37
N THR A 108 -2.22 -15.88 -6.29
CA THR A 108 -2.33 -14.62 -5.57
C THR A 108 -1.26 -14.53 -4.47
N VAL A 109 -0.96 -13.30 -4.03
CA VAL A 109 -0.03 -13.07 -2.94
C VAL A 109 -0.80 -13.06 -1.62
N ARG A 110 -0.20 -13.65 -0.58
CA ARG A 110 -0.81 -13.77 0.73
C ARG A 110 -0.98 -12.41 1.41
N GLY A 111 -2.09 -12.26 2.16
CA GLY A 111 -2.33 -11.11 3.04
C GLY A 111 -2.71 -9.82 2.33
N GLY A 112 -2.56 -8.69 3.03
CA GLY A 112 -2.86 -7.36 2.49
C GLY A 112 -2.04 -7.00 1.26
N THR A 113 -0.79 -7.47 1.21
CA THR A 113 0.08 -7.31 0.05
C THR A 113 -0.57 -7.87 -1.22
N GLY A 114 -1.30 -8.98 -1.10
CA GLY A 114 -2.01 -9.59 -2.22
C GLY A 114 -3.11 -8.69 -2.79
N TRP A 115 -3.78 -7.95 -1.93
CA TRP A 115 -4.78 -6.98 -2.38
C TRP A 115 -4.15 -5.89 -3.24
N GLY A 116 -3.00 -5.36 -2.78
CA GLY A 116 -2.27 -4.36 -3.54
C GLY A 116 -1.79 -4.90 -4.89
N ALA A 117 -1.25 -6.12 -4.90
CA ALA A 117 -0.76 -6.76 -6.13
C ALA A 117 -1.89 -6.95 -7.16
N GLU A 118 -3.05 -7.44 -6.73
CA GLU A 118 -4.20 -7.62 -7.64
C GLU A 118 -4.77 -6.28 -8.08
N PHE A 119 -4.80 -5.31 -7.20
CA PHE A 119 -5.23 -3.95 -7.54
C PHE A 119 -4.34 -3.35 -8.62
N ALA A 120 -3.04 -3.56 -8.54
CA ALA A 120 -2.08 -3.03 -9.53
C ALA A 120 -2.28 -3.60 -10.94
N LYS A 121 -2.93 -4.76 -11.06
CA LYS A 121 -3.21 -5.38 -12.35
C LYS A 121 -4.42 -4.78 -13.07
N LEU A 122 -5.20 -3.97 -12.39
CA LEU A 122 -6.40 -3.35 -12.99
C LEU A 122 -6.03 -2.17 -13.95
#